data_08d0ad7716bc1dd3d472e7fabf3ea717
#
_entry.id   08d0ad7716bc1dd3d472e7fabf3ea717
#
_cell.length_a   1.000
_cell.length_b   1.000
_cell.length_c   1.000
_cell.angle_alpha   90.00
_cell.angle_beta   90.00
_cell.angle_gamma   90.00
#
_symmetry.space_group_name_H-M   'P 1'
#
loop_
_entity.id
_entity.type
_entity.pdbx_description
1 polymer ?
#
loop_
_entity_poly.entity_id
_entity_poly.type
_entity_poly.pdbx_seq_one_letter_code
_entity_poly.pdbx_strand_id
1 'polypeptide(L)'
;MAFFRQNPTQGKSFPLERSDTEWRTSLAPEAYRVLRQHGTERPGTSPLNHEKRPGRFLCAGCGQALFDAATKYESGTGWPSFYAPVEGAVGTQVDRALFMVRTEVHCANCGGHLGHVFPDGPPPTGLRYCMNGAAMTFESSDKP
;
A
#
# COMPACT_ATOMS: atom_id res chain seq x y z
N MET A 1 -19.52 21.73 -11.74
CA MET A 1 -19.04 20.71 -10.84
C MET A 1 -17.83 20.02 -11.43
N ALA A 2 -16.84 19.87 -10.64
CA ALA A 2 -15.66 19.14 -11.10
C ALA A 2 -15.99 17.66 -11.14
N PHE A 3 -15.63 17.04 -12.26
CA PHE A 3 -15.69 15.61 -12.35
C PHE A 3 -14.34 15.07 -12.04
N PHE A 4 -14.25 14.37 -10.98
CA PHE A 4 -13.01 13.71 -10.64
C PHE A 4 -13.36 12.29 -10.25
N ARG A 5 -12.39 11.42 -10.45
CA ARG A 5 -12.59 10.03 -10.09
C ARG A 5 -12.84 9.93 -8.60
N GLN A 6 -13.86 9.20 -8.25
CA GLN A 6 -14.17 9.01 -6.86
C GLN A 6 -13.13 8.13 -6.20
N ASN A 7 -12.65 8.59 -5.05
CA ASN A 7 -11.70 7.84 -4.25
C ASN A 7 -12.39 6.57 -3.74
N PRO A 8 -11.84 5.36 -3.98
CA PRO A 8 -12.47 4.13 -3.51
C PRO A 8 -12.74 4.08 -2.02
N THR A 9 -11.95 4.81 -1.21
CA THR A 9 -12.16 4.84 0.23
C THR A 9 -13.02 6.00 0.67
N GLN A 10 -13.50 6.81 -0.27
CA GLN A 10 -14.32 7.97 0.07
C GLN A 10 -15.59 7.53 0.78
N GLY A 11 -15.96 8.23 1.84
CA GLY A 11 -17.14 7.93 2.62
C GLY A 11 -16.91 6.94 3.75
N LYS A 12 -15.76 6.27 3.79
CA LYS A 12 -15.43 5.40 4.89
C LYS A 12 -14.72 6.17 5.99
N SER A 13 -14.92 5.74 7.22
CA SER A 13 -14.17 6.29 8.35
C SER A 13 -13.10 5.31 8.76
N PHE A 14 -11.99 5.84 9.26
CA PHE A 14 -10.86 5.04 9.71
C PHE A 14 -10.47 5.47 11.12
N PRO A 15 -9.83 4.56 11.89
CA PRO A 15 -9.41 4.91 13.24
C PRO A 15 -8.54 6.17 13.32
N LEU A 16 -7.66 6.36 12.34
CA LEU A 16 -6.83 7.55 12.28
C LEU A 16 -7.28 8.42 11.11
N GLU A 17 -7.67 9.65 11.41
CA GLU A 17 -8.06 10.60 10.38
C GLU A 17 -7.31 11.90 10.57
N ARG A 18 -6.87 12.48 9.46
CA ARG A 18 -6.17 13.76 9.44
C ARG A 18 -6.66 14.57 8.27
N SER A 19 -6.53 15.89 8.37
CA SER A 19 -6.88 16.77 7.26
C SER A 19 -5.88 16.62 6.13
N ASP A 20 -6.30 17.03 4.93
CA ASP A 20 -5.41 17.00 3.77
C ASP A 20 -4.15 17.83 4.03
N THR A 21 -4.30 18.98 4.68
CA THR A 21 -3.16 19.82 5.00
C THR A 21 -2.17 19.10 5.93
N GLU A 22 -2.68 18.38 6.91
CA GLU A 22 -1.82 17.62 7.82
C GLU A 22 -1.06 16.52 7.07
N TRP A 23 -1.73 15.82 6.15
CA TRP A 23 -1.06 14.81 5.37
C TRP A 23 0.02 15.42 4.47
N ARG A 24 -0.27 16.54 3.82
CA ARG A 24 0.70 17.21 2.96
C ARG A 24 1.94 17.65 3.73
N THR A 25 1.74 18.11 4.96
CA THR A 25 2.83 18.59 5.78
C THR A 25 3.70 17.45 6.30
N SER A 26 3.08 16.32 6.65
CA SER A 26 3.81 15.23 7.32
C SER A 26 4.42 14.23 6.35
N LEU A 27 3.98 14.17 5.10
CA LEU A 27 4.44 13.16 4.16
C LEU A 27 5.37 13.78 3.11
N ALA A 28 6.36 12.98 2.68
CA ALA A 28 7.12 13.34 1.49
C ALA A 28 6.16 13.41 0.30
N PRO A 29 6.45 14.25 -0.71
CA PRO A 29 5.52 14.43 -1.83
C PRO A 29 5.09 13.15 -2.53
N GLU A 30 6.01 12.21 -2.73
CA GLU A 30 5.66 10.98 -3.42
C GLU A 30 4.78 10.09 -2.54
N ALA A 31 5.06 10.02 -1.24
CA ALA A 31 4.21 9.27 -0.32
C ALA A 31 2.80 9.87 -0.25
N TYR A 32 2.71 11.19 -0.21
CA TYR A 32 1.42 11.85 -0.20
C TYR A 32 0.63 11.53 -1.48
N ARG A 33 1.30 11.62 -2.64
CA ARG A 33 0.65 11.35 -3.91
C ARG A 33 0.08 9.93 -3.96
N VAL A 34 0.83 8.96 -3.48
CA VAL A 34 0.37 7.57 -3.49
C VAL A 34 -0.72 7.33 -2.44
N LEU A 35 -0.43 7.70 -1.20
CA LEU A 35 -1.33 7.38 -0.08
C LEU A 35 -2.63 8.15 -0.12
N ARG A 36 -2.60 9.42 -0.49
CA ARG A 36 -3.77 10.27 -0.37
C ARG A 36 -4.39 10.68 -1.69
N GLN A 37 -3.69 10.52 -2.81
CA GLN A 37 -4.20 10.87 -4.13
C GLN A 37 -4.28 9.66 -5.06
N HIS A 38 -4.18 8.46 -4.53
CA HIS A 38 -4.27 7.22 -5.30
C HIS A 38 -3.26 7.14 -6.44
N GLY A 39 -2.07 7.69 -6.22
CA GLY A 39 -1.02 7.61 -7.21
C GLY A 39 -0.40 6.23 -7.26
N THR A 40 0.32 5.98 -8.34
CA THR A 40 1.07 4.74 -8.52
C THR A 40 2.51 5.12 -8.83
N GLU A 41 3.46 4.54 -8.11
CA GLU A 41 4.86 4.77 -8.41
C GLU A 41 5.25 4.05 -9.70
N ARG A 42 6.31 4.52 -10.34
CA ARG A 42 6.81 3.85 -11.55
C ARG A 42 7.45 2.53 -11.15
N PRO A 43 7.27 1.48 -11.97
CA PRO A 43 7.87 0.19 -11.64
C PRO A 43 9.39 0.31 -11.57
N GLY A 44 9.97 -0.45 -10.65
CA GLY A 44 11.42 -0.52 -10.51
C GLY A 44 12.05 0.65 -9.76
N THR A 45 11.25 1.60 -9.25
CA THR A 45 11.83 2.80 -8.64
C THR A 45 12.02 2.69 -7.14
N SER A 46 11.28 1.82 -6.45
CA SER A 46 11.38 1.74 -5.01
C SER A 46 12.56 0.89 -4.57
N PRO A 47 13.40 1.41 -3.65
CA PRO A 47 14.45 0.55 -3.05
C PRO A 47 13.87 -0.63 -2.28
N LEU A 48 12.61 -0.57 -1.87
CA LEU A 48 11.99 -1.67 -1.15
C LEU A 48 11.80 -2.90 -2.02
N ASN A 49 11.90 -2.76 -3.34
CA ASN A 49 11.89 -3.93 -4.22
C ASN A 49 12.97 -4.94 -3.83
N HIS A 50 14.10 -4.45 -3.35
CA HIS A 50 15.26 -5.27 -3.05
C HIS A 50 15.46 -5.53 -1.56
N GLU A 51 14.50 -5.12 -0.73
CA GLU A 51 14.61 -5.30 0.71
C GLU A 51 14.34 -6.75 1.07
N LYS A 52 15.34 -7.42 1.66
CA LYS A 52 15.24 -8.85 1.97
C LYS A 52 15.55 -9.18 3.43
N ARG A 53 15.83 -8.17 4.24
CA ARG A 53 16.09 -8.42 5.66
C ARG A 53 14.79 -8.81 6.36
N PRO A 54 14.87 -9.57 7.46
CA PRO A 54 13.69 -9.81 8.29
C PRO A 54 13.20 -8.50 8.89
N GLY A 55 11.89 -8.37 9.01
CA GLY A 55 11.29 -7.15 9.53
C GLY A 55 9.88 -6.96 9.03
N ARG A 56 9.43 -5.73 9.10
CA ARG A 56 8.05 -5.40 8.71
C ARG A 56 8.02 -4.15 7.85
N PHE A 57 7.04 -4.13 6.95
CA PHE A 57 6.77 -2.98 6.12
C PHE A 57 5.61 -2.23 6.74
N LEU A 58 5.83 -0.95 7.01
CA LEU A 58 4.90 -0.11 7.75
C LEU A 58 4.27 0.91 6.82
N CYS A 59 3.06 1.36 7.15
CA CYS A 59 2.41 2.44 6.42
C CYS A 59 3.23 3.72 6.61
N ALA A 60 3.63 4.35 5.51
CA ALA A 60 4.40 5.59 5.58
C ALA A 60 3.58 6.72 6.19
N GLY A 61 2.26 6.62 6.16
CA GLY A 61 1.40 7.66 6.71
C GLY A 61 1.20 7.55 8.20
N CYS A 62 0.89 6.35 8.69
CA CYS A 62 0.48 6.21 10.09
C CYS A 62 1.35 5.24 10.89
N GLY A 63 2.28 4.53 10.26
CA GLY A 63 3.16 3.62 10.96
C GLY A 63 2.61 2.25 11.25
N GLN A 64 1.38 1.95 10.81
CA GLN A 64 0.81 0.62 11.05
C GLN A 64 1.62 -0.45 10.34
N ALA A 65 1.89 -1.56 11.02
CA ALA A 65 2.54 -2.71 10.39
C ALA A 65 1.58 -3.31 9.36
N LEU A 66 2.03 -3.41 8.12
CA LEU A 66 1.18 -3.85 7.00
C LEU A 66 1.54 -5.24 6.51
N PHE A 67 2.83 -5.50 6.32
CA PHE A 67 3.31 -6.76 5.78
C PHE A 67 4.56 -7.21 6.51
N ASP A 68 4.65 -8.52 6.73
CA ASP A 68 5.86 -9.11 7.29
C ASP A 68 6.79 -9.49 6.14
N ALA A 69 8.08 -9.26 6.31
CA ALA A 69 9.06 -9.59 5.27
C ALA A 69 9.01 -11.05 4.87
N ALA A 70 8.56 -11.93 5.77
CA ALA A 70 8.45 -13.36 5.46
C ALA A 70 7.46 -13.65 4.34
N THR A 71 6.52 -12.74 4.07
CA THR A 71 5.54 -12.93 2.99
C THR A 71 5.95 -12.26 1.69
N LYS A 72 7.07 -11.54 1.68
CA LYS A 72 7.54 -10.87 0.47
C LYS A 72 8.17 -11.87 -0.49
N TYR A 73 7.94 -11.66 -1.78
CA TYR A 73 8.54 -12.52 -2.80
C TYR A 73 8.83 -11.71 -4.06
N GLU A 74 9.67 -12.28 -4.93
CA GLU A 74 10.06 -11.62 -6.18
C GLU A 74 9.01 -11.93 -7.24
N SER A 75 8.19 -10.94 -7.56
CA SER A 75 7.14 -11.12 -8.55
C SER A 75 7.58 -10.74 -9.95
N GLY A 76 8.68 -10.01 -10.08
CA GLY A 76 9.14 -9.53 -11.38
C GLY A 76 8.35 -8.36 -11.93
N THR A 77 7.43 -7.78 -11.15
CA THR A 77 6.57 -6.71 -11.64
C THR A 77 7.18 -5.32 -11.53
N GLY A 78 8.19 -5.17 -10.67
CA GLY A 78 8.77 -3.85 -10.41
C GLY A 78 8.19 -3.16 -9.20
N TRP A 79 7.26 -3.78 -8.51
CA TRP A 79 6.69 -3.28 -7.25
C TRP A 79 6.89 -4.31 -6.15
N PRO A 80 7.08 -3.86 -4.90
CA PRO A 80 7.15 -4.82 -3.79
C PRO A 80 5.90 -5.67 -3.74
N SER A 81 6.08 -6.99 -3.62
CA SER A 81 4.97 -7.94 -3.68
C SER A 81 5.00 -8.87 -2.49
N PHE A 82 3.79 -9.19 -2.00
CA PHE A 82 3.61 -10.01 -0.81
C PHE A 82 2.44 -10.96 -1.06
N TYR A 83 2.46 -12.13 -0.44
CA TYR A 83 1.33 -13.04 -0.63
C TYR A 83 0.29 -12.94 0.48
N ALA A 84 0.56 -12.21 1.57
CA ALA A 84 -0.42 -12.00 2.63
C ALA A 84 -0.03 -10.79 3.47
N PRO A 85 -1.01 -10.00 3.95
CA PRO A 85 -0.73 -8.91 4.88
C PRO A 85 -0.71 -9.40 6.32
N VAL A 86 -0.26 -8.54 7.22
CA VAL A 86 -0.49 -8.75 8.66
C VAL A 86 -2.00 -8.75 8.86
N GLU A 87 -2.48 -9.66 9.69
CA GLU A 87 -3.92 -9.83 9.90
C GLU A 87 -4.57 -8.52 10.37
N GLY A 88 -5.66 -8.13 9.70
CA GLY A 88 -6.38 -6.93 10.07
C GLY A 88 -5.72 -5.61 9.65
N ALA A 89 -4.55 -5.67 9.01
CA ALA A 89 -3.78 -4.45 8.73
C ALA A 89 -4.30 -3.68 7.52
N VAL A 90 -4.92 -4.35 6.57
CA VAL A 90 -5.36 -3.71 5.33
C VAL A 90 -6.83 -4.01 5.06
N GLY A 91 -7.45 -3.13 4.30
CA GLY A 91 -8.78 -3.35 3.74
C GLY A 91 -8.70 -3.36 2.23
N THR A 92 -9.76 -3.83 1.60
CA THR A 92 -9.82 -3.87 0.14
C THR A 92 -11.12 -3.26 -0.34
N GLN A 93 -11.10 -2.81 -1.60
CA GLN A 93 -12.29 -2.21 -2.20
C GLN A 93 -12.17 -2.32 -3.71
N VAL A 94 -13.31 -2.51 -4.37
CA VAL A 94 -13.32 -2.57 -5.83
C VAL A 94 -12.94 -1.21 -6.40
N ASP A 95 -12.02 -1.21 -7.34
CA ASP A 95 -11.54 -0.02 -8.04
C ASP A 95 -11.92 -0.17 -9.51
N ARG A 96 -12.82 0.67 -9.99
CA ARG A 96 -13.29 0.66 -11.37
C ARG A 96 -12.77 1.90 -12.07
N ALA A 97 -11.69 1.77 -12.79
CA ALA A 97 -11.09 2.90 -13.48
C ALA A 97 -10.59 2.46 -14.85
N LEU A 98 -10.75 3.32 -15.86
CA LEU A 98 -10.20 3.10 -17.18
C LEU A 98 -10.58 1.74 -17.77
N PHE A 99 -11.86 1.38 -17.64
CA PHE A 99 -12.41 0.10 -18.16
C PHE A 99 -11.84 -1.12 -17.47
N MET A 100 -11.12 -0.94 -16.36
CA MET A 100 -10.56 -2.03 -15.60
C MET A 100 -11.25 -2.15 -14.26
N VAL A 101 -11.37 -3.39 -13.80
CA VAL A 101 -11.88 -3.67 -12.46
C VAL A 101 -10.75 -4.33 -11.70
N ARG A 102 -10.30 -3.66 -10.64
CA ARG A 102 -9.23 -4.18 -9.80
C ARG A 102 -9.66 -4.13 -8.34
N THR A 103 -8.94 -4.82 -7.48
CA THR A 103 -9.19 -4.75 -6.05
C THR A 103 -8.10 -3.89 -5.42
N GLU A 104 -8.51 -2.74 -4.92
CA GLU A 104 -7.61 -1.79 -4.28
C GLU A 104 -7.32 -2.24 -2.85
N VAL A 105 -6.09 -2.01 -2.38
CA VAL A 105 -5.67 -2.31 -1.02
C VAL A 105 -5.31 -1.00 -0.33
N HIS A 106 -5.85 -0.79 0.87
CA HIS A 106 -5.57 0.42 1.64
C HIS A 106 -5.25 0.06 3.10
N CYS A 107 -4.59 0.97 3.78
CA CYS A 107 -4.28 0.80 5.20
C CYS A 107 -5.57 0.83 6.00
N ALA A 108 -5.80 -0.19 6.82
CA ALA A 108 -7.03 -0.26 7.61
C ALA A 108 -7.07 0.81 8.69
N ASN A 109 -5.93 1.38 9.08
CA ASN A 109 -5.86 2.37 10.14
C ASN A 109 -6.10 3.79 9.65
N CYS A 110 -5.46 4.19 8.55
CA CYS A 110 -5.58 5.58 8.08
C CYS A 110 -6.26 5.72 6.72
N GLY A 111 -6.58 4.60 6.08
CA GLY A 111 -7.24 4.61 4.78
C GLY A 111 -6.33 4.93 3.60
N GLY A 112 -5.02 5.08 3.82
CA GLY A 112 -4.10 5.42 2.74
C GLY A 112 -4.04 4.34 1.69
N HIS A 113 -4.04 4.76 0.42
CA HIS A 113 -3.96 3.83 -0.71
C HIS A 113 -2.57 3.19 -0.76
N LEU A 114 -2.54 1.86 -0.86
CA LEU A 114 -1.27 1.13 -0.87
C LEU A 114 -0.98 0.50 -2.23
N GLY A 115 -1.96 -0.05 -2.87
CA GLY A 115 -1.78 -0.75 -4.13
C GLY A 115 -3.00 -1.58 -4.47
N HIS A 116 -2.76 -2.73 -5.08
CA HIS A 116 -3.85 -3.62 -5.53
C HIS A 116 -3.48 -5.06 -5.25
N VAL A 117 -4.49 -5.91 -5.15
CA VAL A 117 -4.28 -7.34 -4.96
C VAL A 117 -4.86 -8.10 -6.15
N PHE A 118 -4.13 -9.12 -6.60
CA PHE A 118 -4.48 -9.93 -7.77
C PHE A 118 -4.47 -11.41 -7.40
N PRO A 119 -5.23 -12.25 -8.14
CA PRO A 119 -5.32 -13.68 -7.81
C PRO A 119 -4.21 -14.53 -8.43
N ASP A 120 -3.15 -13.94 -8.92
CA ASP A 120 -2.06 -14.63 -9.60
C ASP A 120 -0.80 -14.71 -8.74
N GLY A 121 -0.96 -14.96 -7.46
CA GLY A 121 0.16 -15.04 -6.53
C GLY A 121 0.55 -16.47 -6.19
N PRO A 122 1.59 -16.64 -5.37
CA PRO A 122 2.09 -17.96 -4.99
C PRO A 122 1.28 -18.56 -3.85
N PRO A 123 1.46 -19.89 -3.60
CA PRO A 123 0.93 -20.45 -2.36
C PRO A 123 1.58 -19.73 -1.17
N PRO A 124 0.94 -19.71 0.01
CA PRO A 124 -0.28 -20.47 0.33
C PRO A 124 -1.58 -19.76 -0.04
N THR A 125 -1.55 -18.47 -0.33
CA THR A 125 -2.80 -17.73 -0.55
C THR A 125 -3.24 -17.69 -2.00
N GLY A 126 -2.31 -17.79 -2.94
CA GLY A 126 -2.61 -17.56 -4.34
C GLY A 126 -2.81 -16.09 -4.68
N LEU A 127 -2.52 -15.20 -3.75
CA LEU A 127 -2.74 -13.77 -3.95
C LEU A 127 -1.42 -13.03 -4.11
N ARG A 128 -1.45 -11.98 -4.92
CA ARG A 128 -0.31 -11.09 -5.10
C ARG A 128 -0.74 -9.69 -4.67
N TYR A 129 -0.25 -9.28 -3.51
CA TYR A 129 -0.42 -7.92 -3.02
C TYR A 129 0.70 -7.09 -3.61
N CYS A 130 0.37 -6.28 -4.60
CA CYS A 130 1.31 -5.48 -5.35
C CYS A 130 1.24 -4.06 -4.79
N MET A 131 2.24 -3.68 -4.00
CA MET A 131 2.19 -2.45 -3.22
C MET A 131 3.16 -1.42 -3.77
N ASN A 132 2.81 -0.15 -3.58
CA ASN A 132 3.72 0.95 -3.90
C ASN A 132 4.72 1.11 -2.75
N GLY A 133 6.01 1.00 -3.06
CA GLY A 133 7.03 1.17 -2.04
C GLY A 133 7.01 2.56 -1.43
N ALA A 134 6.59 3.58 -2.21
CA ALA A 134 6.50 4.95 -1.70
C ALA A 134 5.45 5.10 -0.60
N ALA A 135 4.53 4.14 -0.47
CA ALA A 135 3.50 4.16 0.56
C ALA A 135 3.96 3.49 1.85
N MET A 136 5.17 2.94 1.87
CA MET A 136 5.64 2.14 2.99
C MET A 136 7.03 2.52 3.43
N THR A 137 7.35 2.15 4.65
CA THR A 137 8.72 2.19 5.17
C THR A 137 9.06 0.79 5.66
N PHE A 138 10.35 0.51 5.81
CA PHE A 138 10.79 -0.78 6.29
C PHE A 138 11.43 -0.65 7.66
N GLU A 139 11.05 -1.55 8.57
CA GLU A 139 11.63 -1.63 9.89
C GLU A 139 12.26 -3.00 10.06
N SER A 140 13.58 -3.04 10.19
CA SER A 140 14.30 -4.29 10.38
C SER A 140 14.05 -4.86 11.77
N SER A 141 13.88 -6.17 11.86
CA SER A 141 13.79 -6.83 13.15
C SER A 141 15.17 -7.17 13.70
N ASP A 142 16.23 -7.00 12.90
CA ASP A 142 17.60 -7.21 13.33
C ASP A 142 18.12 -5.97 14.02
N LYS A 143 17.63 -5.73 15.22
CA LYS A 143 18.08 -4.56 15.97
C LYS A 143 19.21 -4.94 16.88
N PRO A 144 20.16 -4.03 17.06
CA PRO A 144 21.23 -4.27 18.01
C PRO A 144 20.69 -4.39 19.42
#